data_5e64e51c5255840497b1aefcc296ccee
#
_entry.id   5e64e51c5255840497b1aefcc296ccee
#
_cell.length_a   1.000
_cell.length_b   1.000
_cell.length_c   1.000
_cell.angle_alpha   90.00
_cell.angle_beta   90.00
_cell.angle_gamma   90.00
#
_symmetry.space_group_name_H-M   'P 1'
#
loop_
_entity.id
_entity.type
_entity.pdbx_description
1 polymer ?
#
loop_
_entity_poly.entity_id
_entity_poly.type
_entity_poly.pdbx_seq_one_letter_code
_entity_poly.pdbx_strand_id
1 'polypeptide(L)'
;MESRKSDWERVSPNKLGEGGQSEVYLVRTPERTKQRARSLDIINSHVPMMTGTSESMSKTNLEYVEAIREYTRPDLPTELGAMKEFKLRDDEEQSVRRLQQEIEVLQQNRPGLPKLLGANVNERWMVTEYFANGNLEDHLLEYKGNPALALKAFRSVVNTVALLHKDGIVHRDIKPANIFIGTDHELILGDFGLVFVPDRPPRITAYQGETVGAGDFIPPPTWRGMGIRLEHVKTNFDVYMLGKVLWCMVSGKPKLDREYFEEPDNDVTKLFPGDPHTHMINVILGHCVVERQEKCFGSADDLLLVVDTNLESIKQGGQLLRDGIPRICHVCGVGRYTRQTLTKDTPTYKLRLWNSGGATDISLIDVEVWECGTCHHIEFFRTSPR
;
A
#
# COMPACT_ATOMS: atom_id res chain seq x y z
N MET A 1 -21.68 -13.76 8.53
CA MET A 1 -23.11 -13.38 8.50
C MET A 1 -23.39 -12.94 7.07
N GLU A 2 -24.30 -13.62 6.37
CA GLU A 2 -24.77 -13.09 5.09
C GLU A 2 -25.61 -11.86 5.36
N SER A 3 -25.15 -10.68 4.95
CA SER A 3 -25.95 -9.46 4.97
C SER A 3 -26.82 -9.41 3.72
N ARG A 4 -27.97 -8.76 3.83
CA ARG A 4 -28.89 -8.59 2.70
C ARG A 4 -28.58 -7.26 2.01
N LYS A 5 -28.70 -7.22 0.69
CA LYS A 5 -28.52 -5.98 -0.07
C LYS A 5 -29.51 -4.88 0.37
N SER A 6 -30.70 -5.28 0.83
CA SER A 6 -31.71 -4.38 1.39
C SER A 6 -31.32 -3.71 2.69
N ASP A 7 -30.25 -4.18 3.35
CA ASP A 7 -29.70 -3.56 4.56
C ASP A 7 -28.91 -2.27 4.25
N TRP A 8 -28.76 -1.96 2.95
CA TRP A 8 -28.02 -0.82 2.46
C TRP A 8 -28.85 0.03 1.51
N GLU A 9 -28.86 1.35 1.73
CA GLU A 9 -29.50 2.33 0.85
C GLU A 9 -28.44 3.12 0.09
N ARG A 10 -28.60 3.28 -1.23
CA ARG A 10 -27.74 4.19 -2.00
C ARG A 10 -27.97 5.63 -1.57
N VAL A 11 -26.90 6.34 -1.22
CA VAL A 11 -26.96 7.76 -0.83
C VAL A 11 -27.17 8.65 -2.05
N SER A 12 -26.58 8.24 -3.19
CA SER A 12 -26.68 8.95 -4.47
C SER A 12 -26.80 7.95 -5.62
N PRO A 13 -27.48 8.30 -6.72
CA PRO A 13 -27.46 7.51 -7.95
C PRO A 13 -26.07 7.50 -8.63
N ASN A 14 -25.20 8.48 -8.29
CA ASN A 14 -23.88 8.60 -8.88
C ASN A 14 -22.95 7.53 -8.31
N LYS A 15 -22.13 6.99 -9.20
CA LYS A 15 -21.06 6.04 -8.83
C LYS A 15 -19.91 6.79 -8.16
N LEU A 16 -19.32 6.21 -7.13
CA LEU A 16 -18.01 6.64 -6.59
C LEU A 16 -16.88 6.27 -7.54
N GLY A 17 -17.05 5.14 -8.26
CA GLY A 17 -16.07 4.66 -9.22
C GLY A 17 -16.68 3.60 -10.14
N GLU A 18 -16.07 3.42 -11.29
CA GLU A 18 -16.41 2.37 -12.24
C GLU A 18 -15.13 1.74 -12.79
N GLY A 19 -15.00 0.45 -12.57
CA GLY A 19 -13.94 -0.37 -13.14
C GLY A 19 -14.48 -1.28 -14.25
N GLY A 20 -13.58 -1.91 -14.96
CA GLY A 20 -13.94 -2.87 -16.00
C GLY A 20 -14.86 -3.99 -15.52
N GLN A 21 -14.85 -4.35 -14.23
CA GLN A 21 -15.54 -5.52 -13.69
C GLN A 21 -16.59 -5.18 -12.62
N SER A 22 -16.57 -3.98 -12.06
CA SER A 22 -17.46 -3.59 -10.97
C SER A 22 -17.80 -2.10 -10.99
N GLU A 23 -18.86 -1.77 -10.30
CA GLU A 23 -19.30 -0.41 -10.02
C GLU A 23 -19.32 -0.20 -8.51
N VAL A 24 -18.92 0.98 -8.07
CA VAL A 24 -18.85 1.33 -6.65
C VAL A 24 -19.82 2.46 -6.35
N TYR A 25 -20.64 2.28 -5.33
CA TYR A 25 -21.67 3.24 -4.91
C TYR A 25 -21.49 3.61 -3.43
N LEU A 26 -21.76 4.89 -3.11
CA LEU A 26 -21.92 5.31 -1.73
C LEU A 26 -23.24 4.79 -1.19
N VAL A 27 -23.17 4.01 -0.12
CA VAL A 27 -24.31 3.45 0.57
C VAL A 27 -24.30 3.82 2.05
N ARG A 28 -25.44 3.71 2.67
CA ARG A 28 -25.58 3.85 4.13
C ARG A 28 -26.51 2.77 4.67
N THR A 29 -26.38 2.44 5.93
CA THR A 29 -27.40 1.67 6.63
C THR A 29 -28.71 2.49 6.69
N PRO A 30 -29.88 1.89 6.46
CA PRO A 30 -31.16 2.59 6.55
C PRO A 30 -31.34 3.23 7.93
N GLU A 31 -32.03 4.36 7.96
CA GLU A 31 -32.44 4.97 9.23
C GLU A 31 -33.23 3.98 10.08
N ARG A 32 -32.92 3.92 11.36
CA ARG A 32 -33.55 2.95 12.29
C ARG A 32 -35.04 3.01 12.30
N THR A 33 -35.61 4.21 12.17
CA THR A 33 -37.06 4.41 12.04
C THR A 33 -37.65 3.67 10.85
N LYS A 34 -36.99 3.72 9.66
CA LYS A 34 -37.41 3.01 8.46
C LYS A 34 -37.27 1.49 8.60
N GLN A 35 -36.20 1.02 9.24
CA GLN A 35 -36.01 -0.41 9.54
C GLN A 35 -37.10 -0.92 10.45
N ARG A 36 -37.42 -0.21 11.55
CA ARG A 36 -38.48 -0.55 12.48
C ARG A 36 -39.85 -0.56 11.80
N ALA A 37 -40.16 0.42 10.93
CA ALA A 37 -41.40 0.46 10.17
C ALA A 37 -41.56 -0.77 9.27
N ARG A 38 -40.52 -1.13 8.48
CA ARG A 38 -40.52 -2.33 7.64
C ARG A 38 -40.69 -3.61 8.46
N SER A 39 -39.99 -3.72 9.58
CA SER A 39 -40.11 -4.87 10.49
C SER A 39 -41.51 -4.95 11.10
N LEU A 40 -42.11 -3.83 11.45
CA LEU A 40 -43.47 -3.77 11.98
C LEU A 40 -44.50 -4.18 10.93
N ASP A 41 -44.33 -3.76 9.67
CA ASP A 41 -45.22 -4.18 8.56
C ASP A 41 -45.15 -5.69 8.35
N ILE A 42 -43.93 -6.29 8.40
CA ILE A 42 -43.77 -7.74 8.32
C ILE A 42 -44.41 -8.45 9.51
N ILE A 43 -44.21 -7.95 10.73
CA ILE A 43 -44.81 -8.51 11.95
C ILE A 43 -46.34 -8.47 11.81
N ASN A 44 -46.91 -7.36 11.42
CA ASN A 44 -48.37 -7.18 11.27
C ASN A 44 -48.95 -8.04 10.15
N SER A 45 -48.24 -8.23 9.05
CA SER A 45 -48.66 -9.07 7.93
C SER A 45 -48.68 -10.57 8.25
N HIS A 46 -47.89 -11.01 9.22
CA HIS A 46 -47.74 -12.43 9.55
C HIS A 46 -48.70 -12.87 10.67
N VAL A 47 -49.21 -11.95 11.47
CA VAL A 47 -50.17 -12.26 12.58
C VAL A 47 -51.42 -13.04 12.12
N PRO A 48 -51.98 -12.82 10.92
CA PRO A 48 -53.17 -13.57 10.45
C PRO A 48 -52.83 -14.94 9.84
N MET A 49 -51.57 -15.25 9.52
CA MET A 49 -51.19 -16.44 8.73
C MET A 49 -50.72 -17.66 9.54
N MET A 50 -50.95 -17.71 10.86
CA MET A 50 -50.54 -18.84 11.70
C MET A 50 -51.36 -20.15 11.47
N THR A 51 -52.06 -20.27 10.35
CA THR A 51 -52.95 -21.40 10.02
C THR A 51 -52.63 -22.11 8.70
N GLY A 52 -51.35 -22.23 8.32
CA GLY A 52 -50.91 -22.81 7.05
C GLY A 52 -50.26 -24.23 7.18
N THR A 53 -49.89 -24.82 6.06
CA THR A 53 -49.18 -26.14 5.99
C THR A 53 -47.76 -26.01 6.51
N SER A 54 -47.15 -27.15 6.99
CA SER A 54 -45.90 -27.18 7.75
C SER A 54 -44.70 -26.55 7.05
N GLU A 55 -44.56 -26.65 5.72
CA GLU A 55 -43.44 -26.03 4.97
C GLU A 55 -43.60 -24.51 4.78
N SER A 56 -44.81 -24.06 4.52
CA SER A 56 -45.18 -22.63 4.48
C SER A 56 -44.97 -21.96 5.84
N MET A 57 -45.32 -22.66 6.93
CA MET A 57 -45.12 -22.17 8.31
C MET A 57 -43.66 -22.00 8.69
N SER A 58 -42.74 -22.86 8.19
CA SER A 58 -41.33 -22.76 8.53
C SER A 58 -40.69 -21.49 7.98
N LYS A 59 -40.93 -21.15 6.72
CA LYS A 59 -40.41 -19.95 6.07
C LYS A 59 -40.99 -18.66 6.65
N THR A 60 -42.33 -18.66 6.84
CA THR A 60 -43.08 -17.53 7.44
C THR A 60 -42.64 -17.26 8.87
N ASN A 61 -42.40 -18.30 9.67
CA ASN A 61 -41.88 -18.18 11.03
C ASN A 61 -40.47 -17.60 11.07
N LEU A 62 -39.61 -17.96 10.12
CA LEU A 62 -38.25 -17.42 10.05
C LEU A 62 -38.26 -15.92 9.76
N GLU A 63 -39.05 -15.47 8.76
CA GLU A 63 -39.20 -14.06 8.42
C GLU A 63 -39.80 -13.24 9.59
N TYR A 64 -40.77 -13.79 10.31
CA TYR A 64 -41.35 -13.18 11.49
C TYR A 64 -40.36 -13.02 12.64
N VAL A 65 -39.58 -14.09 12.95
CA VAL A 65 -38.56 -14.04 14.00
C VAL A 65 -37.45 -13.03 13.64
N GLU A 66 -37.05 -12.98 12.38
CA GLU A 66 -36.07 -12.00 11.92
C GLU A 66 -36.59 -10.57 12.02
N ALA A 67 -37.86 -10.33 11.66
CA ALA A 67 -38.49 -9.03 11.78
C ALA A 67 -38.58 -8.57 13.25
N ILE A 68 -38.91 -9.47 14.18
CA ILE A 68 -38.89 -9.18 15.63
C ILE A 68 -37.49 -8.82 16.10
N ARG A 69 -36.48 -9.62 15.71
CA ARG A 69 -35.09 -9.33 16.06
C ARG A 69 -34.67 -7.97 15.58
N GLU A 70 -35.00 -7.61 14.35
CA GLU A 70 -34.64 -6.33 13.75
C GLU A 70 -35.41 -5.16 14.43
N TYR A 71 -36.69 -5.34 14.72
CA TYR A 71 -37.48 -4.34 15.42
C TYR A 71 -36.95 -4.02 16.83
N THR A 72 -36.47 -5.04 17.53
CA THR A 72 -35.98 -4.93 18.91
C THR A 72 -34.49 -4.58 19.00
N ARG A 73 -33.78 -4.50 17.87
CA ARG A 73 -32.35 -4.16 17.85
C ARG A 73 -32.11 -2.77 18.44
N PRO A 74 -31.04 -2.55 19.21
CA PRO A 74 -30.71 -1.23 19.73
C PRO A 74 -30.42 -0.23 18.60
N ASP A 75 -30.66 1.05 18.84
CA ASP A 75 -30.33 2.10 17.87
C ASP A 75 -28.83 2.19 17.66
N LEU A 76 -28.38 1.88 16.44
CA LEU A 76 -27.00 2.04 16.01
C LEU A 76 -26.89 3.30 15.14
N PRO A 77 -25.77 4.01 15.16
CA PRO A 77 -25.53 5.14 14.26
C PRO A 77 -25.59 4.67 12.81
N THR A 78 -26.04 5.54 11.92
CA THR A 78 -26.00 5.30 10.48
C THR A 78 -24.55 5.15 10.03
N GLU A 79 -24.23 4.05 9.40
CA GLU A 79 -22.88 3.75 8.91
C GLU A 79 -22.84 3.98 7.40
N LEU A 80 -21.79 4.67 6.93
CA LEU A 80 -21.51 4.87 5.51
C LEU A 80 -20.58 3.75 5.02
N GLY A 81 -20.85 3.28 3.81
CA GLY A 81 -20.04 2.26 3.17
C GLY A 81 -19.85 2.50 1.67
N ALA A 82 -18.83 1.89 1.10
CA ALA A 82 -18.61 1.80 -0.34
C ALA A 82 -19.07 0.41 -0.81
N MET A 83 -20.20 0.35 -1.52
CA MET A 83 -20.74 -0.90 -2.07
C MET A 83 -20.14 -1.17 -3.44
N LYS A 84 -19.41 -2.24 -3.59
CA LYS A 84 -18.85 -2.75 -4.85
C LYS A 84 -19.79 -3.83 -5.40
N GLU A 85 -20.38 -3.56 -6.56
CA GLU A 85 -21.27 -4.47 -7.28
C GLU A 85 -20.55 -5.00 -8.52
N PHE A 86 -20.49 -6.32 -8.68
CA PHE A 86 -19.81 -6.96 -9.78
C PHE A 86 -20.75 -7.16 -10.98
N LYS A 87 -20.28 -6.72 -12.16
CA LYS A 87 -21.03 -6.85 -13.41
C LYS A 87 -21.12 -8.30 -13.87
N LEU A 88 -22.26 -8.66 -14.46
CA LEU A 88 -22.40 -9.91 -15.21
C LEU A 88 -21.52 -9.85 -16.47
N ARG A 89 -20.64 -10.82 -16.64
CA ARG A 89 -19.79 -10.98 -17.84
C ARG A 89 -19.77 -12.43 -18.26
N ASP A 90 -19.26 -12.67 -19.47
CA ASP A 90 -19.12 -14.00 -20.07
C ASP A 90 -18.28 -14.98 -19.22
N ASP A 91 -17.40 -14.46 -18.34
CA ASP A 91 -16.63 -15.24 -17.35
C ASP A 91 -17.15 -15.01 -15.93
N GLU A 92 -18.34 -15.50 -15.68
CA GLU A 92 -19.04 -15.37 -14.40
C GLU A 92 -18.25 -16.03 -13.25
N GLU A 93 -17.65 -17.20 -13.48
CA GLU A 93 -16.91 -17.95 -12.47
C GLU A 93 -15.69 -17.19 -11.99
N GLN A 94 -14.97 -16.50 -12.88
CA GLN A 94 -13.82 -15.70 -12.54
C GLN A 94 -14.17 -14.48 -11.67
N SER A 95 -15.26 -13.79 -12.02
CA SER A 95 -15.72 -12.62 -11.28
C SER A 95 -16.15 -12.99 -9.85
N VAL A 96 -16.86 -14.10 -9.68
CA VAL A 96 -17.28 -14.63 -8.38
C VAL A 96 -16.08 -15.03 -7.53
N ARG A 97 -15.08 -15.71 -8.10
CA ARG A 97 -13.86 -16.09 -7.38
C ARG A 97 -13.05 -14.89 -6.92
N ARG A 98 -12.93 -13.84 -7.74
CA ARG A 98 -12.24 -12.58 -7.35
C ARG A 98 -12.95 -11.93 -6.16
N LEU A 99 -14.29 -11.85 -6.21
CA LEU A 99 -15.07 -11.35 -5.10
C LEU A 99 -14.87 -12.18 -3.83
N GLN A 100 -14.88 -13.52 -3.94
CA GLN A 100 -14.62 -14.41 -2.80
C GLN A 100 -13.25 -14.17 -2.18
N GLN A 101 -12.20 -14.08 -3.00
CA GLN A 101 -10.84 -13.81 -2.52
C GLN A 101 -10.73 -12.44 -1.84
N GLU A 102 -11.33 -11.41 -2.41
CA GLU A 102 -11.36 -10.07 -1.82
C GLU A 102 -12.06 -10.09 -0.45
N ILE A 103 -13.24 -10.73 -0.36
CA ILE A 103 -13.96 -10.90 0.90
C ILE A 103 -13.12 -11.65 1.93
N GLU A 104 -12.47 -12.75 1.56
CA GLU A 104 -11.66 -13.57 2.47
C GLU A 104 -10.45 -12.82 3.03
N VAL A 105 -9.80 -11.97 2.22
CA VAL A 105 -8.70 -11.11 2.69
C VAL A 105 -9.24 -10.07 3.68
N LEU A 106 -10.36 -9.41 3.37
CA LEU A 106 -10.94 -8.37 4.21
C LEU A 106 -11.55 -8.92 5.51
N GLN A 107 -12.10 -10.15 5.49
CA GLN A 107 -12.62 -10.82 6.70
C GLN A 107 -11.57 -11.03 7.79
N GLN A 108 -10.28 -11.02 7.43
CA GLN A 108 -9.19 -11.14 8.40
C GLN A 108 -9.05 -9.89 9.28
N ASN A 109 -9.73 -8.80 8.94
CA ASN A 109 -9.79 -7.55 9.71
C ASN A 109 -8.41 -7.04 10.14
N ARG A 110 -7.46 -6.99 9.20
CA ARG A 110 -6.08 -6.57 9.46
C ARG A 110 -5.94 -5.06 9.49
N PRO A 111 -5.02 -4.54 10.30
CA PRO A 111 -4.67 -3.12 10.26
C PRO A 111 -4.21 -2.70 8.85
N GLY A 112 -4.63 -1.51 8.42
CA GLY A 112 -4.26 -0.96 7.10
C GLY A 112 -5.09 -1.48 5.93
N LEU A 113 -6.12 -2.32 6.18
CA LEU A 113 -7.11 -2.74 5.21
C LEU A 113 -8.48 -2.11 5.51
N PRO A 114 -9.33 -1.89 4.48
CA PRO A 114 -10.70 -1.47 4.68
C PRO A 114 -11.48 -2.49 5.50
N LYS A 115 -12.30 -2.02 6.42
CA LYS A 115 -13.20 -2.87 7.17
C LYS A 115 -14.32 -3.40 6.26
N LEU A 116 -14.55 -4.71 6.27
CA LEU A 116 -15.68 -5.33 5.59
C LEU A 116 -16.95 -5.16 6.43
N LEU A 117 -17.96 -4.46 5.90
CA LEU A 117 -19.23 -4.17 6.57
C LEU A 117 -20.33 -5.16 6.19
N GLY A 118 -20.27 -5.70 4.98
CA GLY A 118 -21.23 -6.69 4.51
C GLY A 118 -20.81 -7.27 3.17
N ALA A 119 -21.28 -8.48 2.87
CA ALA A 119 -21.03 -9.12 1.58
C ALA A 119 -22.06 -10.21 1.28
N ASN A 120 -22.31 -10.44 -0.01
CA ASN A 120 -23.05 -11.57 -0.51
C ASN A 120 -22.49 -12.02 -1.86
N VAL A 121 -21.83 -13.17 -1.86
CA VAL A 121 -21.18 -13.72 -3.05
C VAL A 121 -22.21 -14.11 -4.11
N ASN A 122 -23.35 -14.68 -3.71
CA ASN A 122 -24.41 -15.11 -4.63
C ASN A 122 -25.07 -13.92 -5.34
N GLU A 123 -25.23 -12.82 -4.64
CA GLU A 123 -25.77 -11.56 -5.18
C GLU A 123 -24.68 -10.64 -5.75
N ARG A 124 -23.40 -11.04 -5.67
CA ARG A 124 -22.20 -10.39 -6.24
C ARG A 124 -21.98 -8.97 -5.77
N TRP A 125 -22.05 -8.72 -4.49
CA TRP A 125 -21.72 -7.44 -3.91
C TRP A 125 -20.96 -7.60 -2.58
N MET A 126 -20.25 -6.56 -2.23
CA MET A 126 -19.70 -6.35 -0.91
C MET A 126 -19.75 -4.86 -0.54
N VAL A 127 -19.74 -4.58 0.75
CA VAL A 127 -19.65 -3.22 1.29
C VAL A 127 -18.45 -3.14 2.21
N THR A 128 -17.61 -2.17 1.95
CA THR A 128 -16.48 -1.84 2.81
C THR A 128 -16.68 -0.48 3.44
N GLU A 129 -15.86 -0.15 4.41
CA GLU A 129 -15.72 1.20 4.95
C GLU A 129 -15.57 2.23 3.85
N TYR A 130 -16.21 3.39 4.01
CA TYR A 130 -16.11 4.50 3.08
C TYR A 130 -15.09 5.53 3.55
N PHE A 131 -14.17 5.88 2.67
CA PHE A 131 -13.12 6.87 2.93
C PHE A 131 -13.51 8.21 2.30
N ALA A 132 -14.00 9.13 3.13
CA ALA A 132 -14.47 10.44 2.66
C ALA A 132 -13.34 11.32 2.13
N ASN A 133 -12.10 11.08 2.56
CA ASN A 133 -10.92 11.79 2.09
C ASN A 133 -10.42 11.30 0.71
N GLY A 134 -11.09 10.31 0.08
CA GLY A 134 -10.69 9.79 -1.23
C GLY A 134 -9.43 8.91 -1.19
N ASN A 135 -8.65 8.95 -2.25
CA ASN A 135 -7.47 8.13 -2.44
C ASN A 135 -6.18 8.97 -2.55
N LEU A 136 -5.04 8.31 -2.52
CA LEU A 136 -3.72 8.95 -2.54
C LEU A 136 -3.43 9.69 -3.86
N GLU A 137 -4.04 9.27 -4.99
CA GLU A 137 -3.82 9.91 -6.29
C GLU A 137 -4.24 11.39 -6.27
N ASP A 138 -5.37 11.68 -5.60
CA ASP A 138 -5.91 13.03 -5.45
C ASP A 138 -5.07 13.90 -4.48
N HIS A 139 -4.21 13.29 -3.66
CA HIS A 139 -3.45 13.93 -2.59
C HIS A 139 -1.93 13.93 -2.81
N LEU A 140 -1.43 13.52 -3.98
CA LEU A 140 0.01 13.44 -4.26
C LEU A 140 0.74 14.78 -4.05
N LEU A 141 0.08 15.90 -4.34
CA LEU A 141 0.67 17.23 -4.18
C LEU A 141 0.97 17.60 -2.73
N GLU A 142 0.32 16.98 -1.75
CA GLU A 142 0.59 17.21 -0.32
C GLU A 142 1.96 16.67 0.10
N TYR A 143 2.46 15.65 -0.59
CA TYR A 143 3.76 15.01 -0.31
C TYR A 143 4.89 15.55 -1.19
N LYS A 144 4.54 16.30 -2.25
CA LYS A 144 5.49 16.75 -3.27
C LYS A 144 6.66 17.52 -2.66
N GLY A 145 7.88 17.05 -2.96
CA GLY A 145 9.13 17.68 -2.51
C GLY A 145 9.38 17.56 -1.00
N ASN A 146 8.65 16.68 -0.30
CA ASN A 146 8.83 16.45 1.13
C ASN A 146 9.07 14.95 1.41
N PRO A 147 10.30 14.45 1.24
CA PRO A 147 10.65 13.06 1.46
C PRO A 147 10.31 12.55 2.86
N ALA A 148 10.49 13.37 3.88
CA ALA A 148 10.23 12.99 5.27
C ALA A 148 8.73 12.72 5.51
N LEU A 149 7.85 13.60 5.00
CA LEU A 149 6.41 13.43 5.08
C LEU A 149 5.96 12.21 4.27
N ALA A 150 6.47 12.08 3.04
CA ALA A 150 6.17 10.95 2.17
C ALA A 150 6.55 9.62 2.81
N LEU A 151 7.78 9.47 3.32
CA LEU A 151 8.23 8.24 3.98
C LEU A 151 7.40 7.90 5.22
N LYS A 152 7.03 8.93 6.02
CA LYS A 152 6.21 8.73 7.22
C LYS A 152 4.83 8.16 6.87
N ALA A 153 4.15 8.69 5.86
CA ALA A 153 2.85 8.17 5.41
C ALA A 153 3.01 6.81 4.71
N PHE A 154 3.98 6.69 3.81
CA PHE A 154 4.28 5.49 3.03
C PHE A 154 4.55 4.25 3.91
N ARG A 155 5.18 4.45 5.07
CA ARG A 155 5.47 3.39 6.04
C ARG A 155 4.25 2.54 6.38
N SER A 156 3.07 3.16 6.53
CA SER A 156 1.84 2.43 6.89
C SER A 156 1.45 1.41 5.82
N VAL A 157 1.50 1.81 4.55
CA VAL A 157 1.21 0.92 3.40
C VAL A 157 2.25 -0.20 3.29
N VAL A 158 3.54 0.13 3.42
CA VAL A 158 4.60 -0.88 3.39
C VAL A 158 4.40 -1.92 4.49
N ASN A 159 4.07 -1.47 5.72
CA ASN A 159 3.78 -2.38 6.83
C ASN A 159 2.56 -3.28 6.54
N THR A 160 1.51 -2.73 5.96
CA THR A 160 0.32 -3.51 5.55
C THR A 160 0.70 -4.60 4.54
N VAL A 161 1.47 -4.24 3.51
CA VAL A 161 1.94 -5.21 2.50
C VAL A 161 2.88 -6.24 3.11
N ALA A 162 3.74 -5.85 4.06
CA ALA A 162 4.61 -6.78 4.78
C ALA A 162 3.80 -7.83 5.57
N LEU A 163 2.69 -7.42 6.21
CA LEU A 163 1.78 -8.35 6.88
C LEU A 163 1.08 -9.32 5.91
N LEU A 164 0.70 -8.86 4.71
CA LEU A 164 0.15 -9.72 3.66
C LEU A 164 1.19 -10.72 3.16
N HIS A 165 2.44 -10.27 2.94
CA HIS A 165 3.54 -11.12 2.47
C HIS A 165 3.89 -12.24 3.45
N LYS A 166 3.75 -12.04 4.76
CA LYS A 166 3.95 -13.08 5.78
C LYS A 166 2.99 -14.26 5.62
N ASP A 167 1.80 -14.00 5.09
CA ASP A 167 0.82 -15.05 4.77
C ASP A 167 0.88 -15.50 3.30
N GLY A 168 1.92 -15.09 2.58
CA GLY A 168 2.11 -15.42 1.18
C GLY A 168 1.17 -14.69 0.22
N ILE A 169 0.40 -13.71 0.69
CA ILE A 169 -0.55 -12.95 -0.13
C ILE A 169 0.22 -11.85 -0.88
N VAL A 170 0.12 -11.83 -2.21
CA VAL A 170 0.68 -10.79 -3.08
C VAL A 170 -0.47 -9.98 -3.68
N HIS A 171 -0.45 -8.67 -3.54
CA HIS A 171 -1.57 -7.78 -3.91
C HIS A 171 -1.71 -7.57 -5.42
N ARG A 172 -0.62 -7.29 -6.13
CA ARG A 172 -0.47 -7.16 -7.59
C ARG A 172 -1.15 -5.96 -8.27
N ASP A 173 -1.83 -5.09 -7.52
CA ASP A 173 -2.43 -3.85 -8.05
C ASP A 173 -2.23 -2.66 -7.11
N ILE A 174 -1.01 -2.51 -6.57
CA ILE A 174 -0.66 -1.38 -5.70
C ILE A 174 -0.38 -0.15 -6.58
N LYS A 175 -1.19 0.89 -6.39
CA LYS A 175 -1.11 2.18 -7.07
C LYS A 175 -1.79 3.26 -6.23
N PRO A 176 -1.51 4.56 -6.45
CA PRO A 176 -2.11 5.64 -5.66
C PRO A 176 -3.64 5.60 -5.61
N ALA A 177 -4.31 5.26 -6.73
CA ALA A 177 -5.77 5.16 -6.80
C ALA A 177 -6.36 4.05 -5.91
N ASN A 178 -5.57 3.03 -5.53
CA ASN A 178 -6.00 1.92 -4.67
C ASN A 178 -5.55 2.08 -3.21
N ILE A 179 -5.01 3.24 -2.85
CA ILE A 179 -4.61 3.59 -1.49
C ILE A 179 -5.52 4.70 -1.01
N PHE A 180 -6.38 4.41 -0.04
CA PHE A 180 -7.33 5.36 0.52
C PHE A 180 -6.74 6.14 1.69
N ILE A 181 -7.32 7.30 1.98
CA ILE A 181 -6.92 8.15 3.10
C ILE A 181 -7.96 8.04 4.21
N GLY A 182 -7.55 7.45 5.33
CA GLY A 182 -8.37 7.29 6.53
C GLY A 182 -8.63 8.62 7.24
N THR A 183 -9.39 8.56 8.33
CA THR A 183 -9.78 9.76 9.11
C THR A 183 -8.60 10.43 9.79
N ASP A 184 -7.61 9.66 10.21
CA ASP A 184 -6.38 10.14 10.87
C ASP A 184 -5.22 10.35 9.88
N HIS A 185 -5.56 10.50 8.57
CA HIS A 185 -4.61 10.60 7.45
C HIS A 185 -3.68 9.39 7.30
N GLU A 186 -4.02 8.25 7.89
CA GLU A 186 -3.36 6.98 7.62
C GLU A 186 -3.70 6.49 6.20
N LEU A 187 -2.74 5.82 5.57
CA LEU A 187 -2.93 5.25 4.25
C LEU A 187 -3.43 3.81 4.38
N ILE A 188 -4.55 3.52 3.73
CA ILE A 188 -5.28 2.24 3.77
C ILE A 188 -5.22 1.59 2.38
N LEU A 189 -4.68 0.39 2.30
CA LEU A 189 -4.57 -0.35 1.05
C LEU A 189 -5.90 -1.05 0.72
N GLY A 190 -6.45 -0.79 -0.47
CA GLY A 190 -7.71 -1.37 -0.93
C GLY A 190 -7.60 -2.05 -2.30
N ASP A 191 -8.73 -2.53 -2.80
CA ASP A 191 -8.91 -3.26 -4.05
C ASP A 191 -8.11 -4.57 -4.17
N PHE A 192 -8.60 -5.61 -3.49
CA PHE A 192 -8.01 -6.95 -3.45
C PHE A 192 -8.49 -7.88 -4.57
N GLY A 193 -9.09 -7.34 -5.63
CA GLY A 193 -9.63 -8.13 -6.74
C GLY A 193 -8.58 -8.89 -7.57
N LEU A 194 -7.31 -8.59 -7.41
CA LEU A 194 -6.20 -9.20 -8.14
C LEU A 194 -5.20 -9.97 -7.26
N VAL A 195 -5.51 -10.20 -5.99
CA VAL A 195 -4.60 -10.88 -5.07
C VAL A 195 -4.19 -12.27 -5.54
N PHE A 196 -2.95 -12.62 -5.26
CA PHE A 196 -2.42 -13.96 -5.43
C PHE A 196 -2.19 -14.61 -4.07
N VAL A 197 -2.70 -15.84 -3.91
CA VAL A 197 -2.52 -16.68 -2.72
C VAL A 197 -1.88 -18.00 -3.16
N PRO A 198 -0.66 -18.37 -2.69
CA PRO A 198 0.16 -19.45 -3.24
C PRO A 198 -0.50 -20.83 -3.22
N ASP A 199 -1.17 -21.20 -2.14
CA ASP A 199 -1.71 -22.55 -1.91
C ASP A 199 -3.08 -22.78 -2.56
N ARG A 200 -3.56 -21.81 -3.34
CA ARG A 200 -4.81 -21.94 -4.09
C ARG A 200 -4.53 -22.16 -5.58
N PRO A 201 -5.35 -22.98 -6.25
CA PRO A 201 -5.12 -23.26 -7.67
C PRO A 201 -5.00 -21.94 -8.45
N PRO A 202 -3.92 -21.76 -9.23
CA PRO A 202 -3.57 -20.49 -9.90
C PRO A 202 -4.48 -20.14 -11.09
N ARG A 203 -5.77 -20.41 -11.02
CA ARG A 203 -6.65 -20.46 -12.20
C ARG A 203 -7.27 -19.13 -12.61
N ILE A 204 -7.07 -18.02 -11.88
CA ILE A 204 -7.90 -16.84 -12.09
C ILE A 204 -7.28 -15.75 -12.95
N THR A 205 -5.96 -15.72 -13.13
CA THR A 205 -5.30 -14.62 -13.85
C THR A 205 -4.32 -15.05 -14.92
N ALA A 206 -4.35 -16.32 -15.31
CA ALA A 206 -3.48 -16.88 -16.33
C ALA A 206 -4.15 -16.95 -17.71
N TYR A 207 -5.14 -16.11 -18.01
CA TYR A 207 -5.62 -16.04 -19.38
C TYR A 207 -4.61 -15.27 -20.23
N GLN A 208 -4.18 -15.93 -21.29
CA GLN A 208 -3.28 -15.41 -22.31
C GLN A 208 -3.82 -14.06 -22.81
N GLY A 209 -3.12 -12.97 -22.47
CA GLY A 209 -3.37 -11.65 -23.02
C GLY A 209 -3.94 -10.58 -22.08
N GLU A 210 -4.39 -10.90 -20.87
CA GLU A 210 -4.76 -9.85 -19.91
C GLU A 210 -3.53 -9.27 -19.19
N THR A 211 -3.31 -7.99 -19.37
CA THR A 211 -2.35 -7.23 -18.55
C THR A 211 -2.95 -7.06 -17.16
N VAL A 212 -2.46 -7.82 -16.19
CA VAL A 212 -2.94 -7.75 -14.81
C VAL A 212 -2.36 -6.51 -14.14
N GLY A 213 -3.22 -5.59 -13.71
CA GLY A 213 -2.86 -4.35 -13.00
C GLY A 213 -2.79 -3.11 -13.91
N ALA A 214 -2.59 -1.93 -13.31
CA ALA A 214 -2.41 -0.68 -14.04
C ALA A 214 -1.06 -0.68 -14.76
N GLY A 215 -1.05 -0.58 -16.09
CA GLY A 215 0.12 -0.76 -16.96
C GLY A 215 1.39 -0.03 -16.51
N ASP A 216 1.23 1.18 -15.95
CA ASP A 216 2.36 2.01 -15.51
C ASP A 216 3.00 1.53 -14.18
N PHE A 217 2.31 0.72 -13.38
CA PHE A 217 2.80 0.22 -12.08
C PHE A 217 3.28 -1.23 -12.12
N ILE A 218 3.01 -1.97 -13.19
CA ILE A 218 3.39 -3.38 -13.32
C ILE A 218 4.90 -3.52 -13.53
N PRO A 219 5.56 -4.49 -12.86
CA PRO A 219 6.96 -4.81 -13.13
C PRO A 219 7.23 -5.12 -14.61
N PRO A 220 8.46 -4.86 -15.10
CA PRO A 220 8.81 -5.00 -16.51
C PRO A 220 8.59 -6.43 -17.04
N PRO A 221 8.39 -6.57 -18.36
CA PRO A 221 8.19 -7.88 -18.98
C PRO A 221 9.32 -8.89 -18.71
N THR A 222 10.54 -8.41 -18.47
CA THR A 222 11.71 -9.23 -18.10
C THR A 222 11.50 -10.08 -16.85
N TRP A 223 10.64 -9.61 -15.91
CA TRP A 223 10.28 -10.36 -14.71
C TRP A 223 9.28 -11.50 -14.98
N ARG A 224 8.56 -11.41 -16.09
CA ARG A 224 7.40 -12.26 -16.39
C ARG A 224 7.72 -13.43 -17.31
N GLY A 225 8.90 -13.42 -17.95
CA GLY A 225 9.24 -14.35 -19.03
C GLY A 225 8.31 -14.19 -20.25
N MET A 226 8.35 -15.12 -21.19
CA MET A 226 7.40 -15.15 -22.32
C MET A 226 6.07 -15.75 -21.89
N GLY A 227 5.27 -14.99 -21.17
CA GLY A 227 3.98 -15.36 -20.58
C GLY A 227 4.01 -15.27 -19.07
N ILE A 228 2.97 -14.66 -18.46
CA ILE A 228 2.85 -14.59 -16.99
C ILE A 228 2.60 -16.02 -16.48
N ARG A 229 3.67 -16.71 -16.10
CA ARG A 229 3.53 -17.93 -15.33
C ARG A 229 3.34 -17.53 -13.87
N LEU A 230 2.28 -17.98 -13.25
CA LEU A 230 1.93 -17.68 -11.86
C LEU A 230 3.02 -18.08 -10.85
N GLU A 231 3.83 -19.07 -11.20
CA GLU A 231 5.00 -19.50 -10.45
C GLU A 231 6.11 -18.44 -10.33
N HIS A 232 6.03 -17.34 -11.11
CA HIS A 232 6.99 -16.23 -11.06
C HIS A 232 6.49 -15.01 -10.26
N VAL A 233 5.24 -15.04 -9.80
CA VAL A 233 4.73 -13.96 -8.93
C VAL A 233 5.27 -14.16 -7.53
N LYS A 234 6.22 -13.31 -7.16
CA LYS A 234 6.84 -13.26 -5.83
C LYS A 234 6.43 -11.97 -5.11
N THR A 235 6.69 -11.92 -3.83
CA THR A 235 6.46 -10.75 -2.97
C THR A 235 7.09 -9.46 -3.48
N ASN A 236 8.23 -9.55 -4.17
CA ASN A 236 8.90 -8.38 -4.76
C ASN A 236 8.11 -7.72 -5.90
N PHE A 237 7.07 -8.36 -6.41
CA PHE A 237 6.15 -7.75 -7.37
C PHE A 237 5.47 -6.51 -6.76
N ASP A 238 4.99 -6.65 -5.53
CA ASP A 238 4.40 -5.53 -4.78
C ASP A 238 5.45 -4.50 -4.36
N VAL A 239 6.68 -4.92 -4.08
CA VAL A 239 7.78 -4.00 -3.74
C VAL A 239 8.10 -3.05 -4.89
N TYR A 240 8.10 -3.55 -6.13
CA TYR A 240 8.27 -2.70 -7.31
C TYR A 240 7.15 -1.65 -7.40
N MET A 241 5.89 -2.06 -7.21
CA MET A 241 4.74 -1.15 -7.24
C MET A 241 4.82 -0.12 -6.10
N LEU A 242 5.20 -0.54 -4.89
CA LEU A 242 5.41 0.35 -3.75
C LEU A 242 6.49 1.40 -4.06
N GLY A 243 7.59 1.01 -4.70
CA GLY A 243 8.61 1.97 -5.14
C GLY A 243 8.03 3.05 -6.06
N LYS A 244 7.20 2.66 -7.02
CA LYS A 244 6.52 3.63 -7.91
C LYS A 244 5.56 4.56 -7.15
N VAL A 245 4.83 4.03 -6.18
CA VAL A 245 3.96 4.84 -5.30
C VAL A 245 4.79 5.88 -4.54
N LEU A 246 5.92 5.47 -3.95
CA LEU A 246 6.81 6.40 -3.24
C LEU A 246 7.32 7.51 -4.16
N TRP A 247 7.70 7.15 -5.40
CA TRP A 247 8.10 8.14 -6.39
C TRP A 247 6.96 9.12 -6.72
N CYS A 248 5.74 8.61 -6.92
CA CYS A 248 4.56 9.46 -7.16
C CYS A 248 4.34 10.45 -6.01
N MET A 249 4.43 9.99 -4.76
CA MET A 249 4.30 10.85 -3.59
C MET A 249 5.33 11.98 -3.59
N VAL A 250 6.62 11.65 -3.74
CA VAL A 250 7.68 12.66 -3.64
C VAL A 250 7.73 13.56 -4.87
N SER A 251 7.50 13.04 -6.07
CA SER A 251 7.48 13.84 -7.30
C SER A 251 6.22 14.71 -7.45
N GLY A 252 5.08 14.28 -6.85
CA GLY A 252 3.77 14.87 -7.07
C GLY A 252 3.17 14.53 -8.44
N LYS A 253 3.74 13.57 -9.17
CA LYS A 253 3.28 13.12 -10.49
C LYS A 253 2.51 11.80 -10.35
N PRO A 254 1.43 11.57 -11.14
CA PRO A 254 0.56 10.41 -10.97
C PRO A 254 1.20 9.08 -11.42
N LYS A 255 2.26 9.13 -12.22
CA LYS A 255 2.92 7.93 -12.77
C LYS A 255 4.37 8.18 -13.12
N LEU A 256 5.16 7.11 -13.07
CA LEU A 256 6.54 7.03 -13.54
C LEU A 256 6.60 6.04 -14.70
N ASP A 257 7.12 6.50 -15.84
CA ASP A 257 7.32 5.61 -16.98
C ASP A 257 8.49 4.65 -16.69
N ARG A 258 8.22 3.35 -16.79
CA ARG A 258 9.19 2.27 -16.61
C ARG A 258 10.07 2.46 -15.35
N GLU A 259 11.37 2.27 -15.44
CA GLU A 259 12.37 2.40 -14.39
C GLU A 259 13.14 3.73 -14.47
N TYR A 260 12.60 4.74 -15.15
CA TYR A 260 13.30 5.99 -15.51
C TYR A 260 13.31 7.04 -14.39
N PHE A 261 13.40 6.61 -13.13
CA PHE A 261 13.44 7.54 -11.98
C PHE A 261 14.76 8.34 -11.88
N GLU A 262 15.86 7.88 -12.53
CA GLU A 262 17.16 8.58 -12.57
C GLU A 262 17.27 9.58 -13.73
N GLU A 263 16.33 9.57 -14.68
CA GLU A 263 16.27 10.55 -15.75
C GLU A 263 16.10 11.97 -15.19
N PRO A 264 16.71 13.00 -15.82
CA PRO A 264 16.73 14.36 -15.27
C PRO A 264 15.37 14.91 -14.85
N ASP A 265 14.32 14.59 -15.62
CA ASP A 265 12.96 15.06 -15.37
C ASP A 265 12.21 14.23 -14.29
N ASN A 266 12.78 13.12 -13.84
CA ASN A 266 12.20 12.20 -12.89
C ASN A 266 13.03 12.03 -11.63
N ASP A 267 14.30 12.41 -11.67
CA ASP A 267 15.22 12.31 -10.55
C ASP A 267 14.82 13.29 -9.44
N VAL A 268 14.31 12.77 -8.32
CA VAL A 268 13.82 13.59 -7.21
C VAL A 268 14.91 14.46 -6.60
N THR A 269 16.18 14.09 -6.72
CA THR A 269 17.31 14.94 -6.26
C THR A 269 17.51 16.17 -7.13
N LYS A 270 17.18 16.08 -8.42
CA LYS A 270 17.22 17.19 -9.37
C LYS A 270 15.95 18.00 -9.33
N LEU A 271 14.80 17.36 -9.11
CA LEU A 271 13.51 18.05 -8.96
C LEU A 271 13.46 18.89 -7.68
N PHE A 272 14.09 18.43 -6.61
CA PHE A 272 14.05 19.06 -5.29
C PHE A 272 15.46 19.15 -4.66
N PRO A 273 16.40 19.92 -5.26
CA PRO A 273 17.80 19.93 -4.82
C PRO A 273 18.01 20.59 -3.46
N GLY A 274 17.01 21.28 -2.93
CA GLY A 274 17.06 21.93 -1.62
C GLY A 274 16.75 21.03 -0.43
N ASP A 275 16.20 19.83 -0.65
CA ASP A 275 15.89 18.90 0.44
C ASP A 275 17.01 17.84 0.60
N PRO A 276 17.63 17.75 1.77
CA PRO A 276 18.78 16.86 2.01
C PRO A 276 18.42 15.36 2.00
N HIS A 277 17.13 15.02 2.04
CA HIS A 277 16.66 13.63 2.14
C HIS A 277 16.24 13.03 0.78
N THR A 278 16.24 13.83 -0.29
CA THR A 278 15.80 13.35 -1.62
C THR A 278 16.64 12.18 -2.13
N HIS A 279 17.94 12.17 -1.84
CA HIS A 279 18.78 11.07 -2.28
C HIS A 279 18.46 9.74 -1.58
N MET A 280 17.92 9.76 -0.35
CA MET A 280 17.43 8.56 0.32
C MET A 280 16.29 7.91 -0.47
N ILE A 281 15.43 8.72 -1.09
CA ILE A 281 14.36 8.24 -1.95
C ILE A 281 14.95 7.53 -3.17
N ASN A 282 15.92 8.12 -3.88
CA ASN A 282 16.56 7.48 -5.03
C ASN A 282 17.24 6.16 -4.66
N VAL A 283 17.84 6.07 -3.47
CA VAL A 283 18.41 4.80 -2.97
C VAL A 283 17.33 3.74 -2.80
N ILE A 284 16.19 4.09 -2.19
CA ILE A 284 15.05 3.17 -2.06
C ILE A 284 14.55 2.74 -3.44
N LEU A 285 14.35 3.70 -4.35
CA LEU A 285 13.90 3.43 -5.72
C LEU A 285 14.85 2.50 -6.48
N GLY A 286 16.16 2.66 -6.31
CA GLY A 286 17.19 1.81 -6.91
C GLY A 286 17.15 0.34 -6.47
N HIS A 287 16.41 0.03 -5.39
CA HIS A 287 16.15 -1.33 -4.92
C HIS A 287 14.70 -1.78 -5.07
N CYS A 288 13.82 -0.92 -5.56
CA CYS A 288 12.42 -1.23 -5.80
C CYS A 288 12.09 -1.21 -7.29
N VAL A 289 12.41 -0.11 -7.98
CA VAL A 289 12.03 0.16 -9.37
C VAL A 289 13.18 -0.23 -10.29
N VAL A 290 13.34 -1.52 -10.50
CA VAL A 290 14.49 -2.10 -11.19
C VAL A 290 14.06 -2.99 -12.36
N GLU A 291 14.85 -3.02 -13.44
CA GLU A 291 14.57 -3.84 -14.61
C GLU A 291 14.74 -5.35 -14.32
N ARG A 292 15.68 -5.71 -13.44
CA ARG A 292 15.99 -7.10 -13.10
C ARG A 292 15.43 -7.48 -11.74
N GLN A 293 14.59 -8.50 -11.70
CA GLN A 293 13.89 -8.95 -10.49
C GLN A 293 14.83 -9.27 -9.31
N GLU A 294 15.99 -9.85 -9.59
CA GLU A 294 16.97 -10.23 -8.58
C GLU A 294 17.65 -9.04 -7.87
N LYS A 295 17.51 -7.84 -8.41
CA LYS A 295 18.00 -6.60 -7.80
C LYS A 295 16.97 -5.93 -6.89
N CYS A 296 15.70 -6.34 -6.98
CA CYS A 296 14.64 -5.82 -6.15
C CYS A 296 14.74 -6.39 -4.73
N PHE A 297 14.36 -5.63 -3.72
CA PHE A 297 14.13 -6.20 -2.38
C PHE A 297 13.21 -7.41 -2.47
N GLY A 298 13.47 -8.44 -1.67
CA GLY A 298 12.76 -9.72 -1.73
C GLY A 298 11.32 -9.62 -1.25
N SER A 299 11.05 -8.73 -0.31
CA SER A 299 9.75 -8.58 0.35
C SER A 299 9.50 -7.15 0.83
N ALA A 300 8.26 -6.86 1.21
CA ALA A 300 7.93 -5.60 1.87
C ALA A 300 8.53 -5.48 3.28
N ASP A 301 8.91 -6.58 3.94
CA ASP A 301 9.66 -6.52 5.22
C ASP A 301 11.05 -5.90 5.01
N ASP A 302 11.74 -6.26 3.91
CA ASP A 302 13.05 -5.66 3.58
C ASP A 302 12.90 -4.16 3.32
N LEU A 303 11.88 -3.76 2.56
CA LEU A 303 11.58 -2.35 2.30
C LEU A 303 11.21 -1.61 3.59
N LEU A 304 10.41 -2.22 4.46
CA LEU A 304 9.98 -1.62 5.74
C LEU A 304 11.20 -1.32 6.64
N LEU A 305 12.15 -2.25 6.71
CA LEU A 305 13.39 -2.04 7.46
C LEU A 305 14.16 -0.80 6.96
N VAL A 306 14.24 -0.63 5.65
CA VAL A 306 14.92 0.52 5.04
C VAL A 306 14.15 1.82 5.30
N VAL A 307 12.83 1.80 5.17
CA VAL A 307 11.96 2.96 5.47
C VAL A 307 12.10 3.36 6.94
N ASP A 308 12.03 2.41 7.87
CA ASP A 308 12.17 2.66 9.32
C ASP A 308 13.55 3.23 9.67
N THR A 309 14.59 2.70 9.04
CA THR A 309 15.97 3.18 9.22
C THR A 309 16.12 4.63 8.76
N ASN A 310 15.54 4.99 7.60
CA ASN A 310 15.60 6.35 7.08
C ASN A 310 14.77 7.32 7.94
N LEU A 311 13.58 6.92 8.39
CA LEU A 311 12.75 7.72 9.28
C LEU A 311 13.44 7.99 10.61
N GLU A 312 14.11 7.00 11.19
CA GLU A 312 14.88 7.20 12.42
C GLU A 312 16.06 8.14 12.19
N SER A 313 16.75 8.04 11.06
CA SER A 313 17.80 8.97 10.66
C SER A 313 17.31 10.41 10.55
N ILE A 314 16.16 10.61 9.89
CA ILE A 314 15.52 11.94 9.75
C ILE A 314 15.13 12.49 11.12
N LYS A 315 14.49 11.69 11.98
CA LYS A 315 14.03 12.07 13.32
C LYS A 315 15.19 12.46 14.23
N GLN A 316 16.31 11.77 14.12
CA GLN A 316 17.52 12.08 14.89
C GLN A 316 18.23 13.35 14.38
N GLY A 317 17.64 14.05 13.37
CA GLY A 317 18.23 15.26 12.79
C GLY A 317 19.57 14.98 12.11
N GLY A 318 19.73 13.75 11.57
CA GLY A 318 21.04 13.27 11.18
C GLY A 318 21.98 13.28 12.39
N GLN A 319 21.53 12.78 13.56
CA GLN A 319 22.38 12.73 14.74
C GLN A 319 23.70 12.11 14.36
N LEU A 320 24.65 13.01 14.31
CA LEU A 320 26.03 12.72 14.03
C LEU A 320 26.53 11.85 15.18
N LEU A 321 27.18 10.74 14.87
CA LEU A 321 28.10 10.12 15.81
C LEU A 321 29.00 11.25 16.30
N ARG A 322 29.54 11.16 17.54
CA ARG A 322 30.50 12.16 18.05
C ARG A 322 31.26 12.79 16.89
N ASP A 323 31.30 14.11 16.83
CA ASP A 323 32.06 14.89 15.86
C ASP A 323 31.50 15.00 14.42
N GLY A 324 30.20 14.84 14.24
CA GLY A 324 29.59 15.19 12.95
C GLY A 324 29.39 14.04 11.95
N ILE A 325 29.63 12.80 12.32
CA ILE A 325 29.55 11.64 11.43
C ILE A 325 28.15 11.02 11.45
N PRO A 326 27.46 10.84 10.29
CA PRO A 326 26.17 10.20 10.24
C PRO A 326 26.22 8.77 10.81
N ARG A 327 25.29 8.43 11.70
CA ARG A 327 25.19 7.05 12.22
C ARG A 327 24.85 6.03 11.15
N ILE A 328 24.02 6.45 10.20
CA ILE A 328 23.52 5.62 9.10
C ILE A 328 24.11 6.16 7.81
N CYS A 329 24.55 5.26 6.95
CA CYS A 329 25.07 5.63 5.64
C CYS A 329 24.00 6.36 4.82
N HIS A 330 24.25 7.60 4.48
CA HIS A 330 23.35 8.41 3.67
C HIS A 330 23.28 7.94 2.21
N VAL A 331 24.19 7.09 1.78
CA VAL A 331 24.23 6.55 0.42
C VAL A 331 23.31 5.33 0.26
N CYS A 332 23.39 4.36 1.18
CA CYS A 332 22.52 3.18 1.09
C CYS A 332 21.33 3.20 2.05
N GLY A 333 21.25 4.15 2.97
CA GLY A 333 20.16 4.29 3.94
C GLY A 333 20.05 3.16 4.97
N VAL A 334 20.91 2.13 4.92
CA VAL A 334 20.78 0.90 5.72
C VAL A 334 22.03 0.62 6.53
N GLY A 335 23.21 0.81 5.93
CA GLY A 335 24.49 0.48 6.54
C GLY A 335 24.89 1.46 7.62
N ARG A 336 25.69 0.98 8.57
CA ARG A 336 26.31 1.83 9.58
C ARG A 336 27.76 2.08 9.22
N TYR A 337 28.22 3.30 9.47
CA TYR A 337 29.61 3.65 9.31
C TYR A 337 30.45 3.04 10.43
N THR A 338 31.55 2.41 10.05
CA THR A 338 32.61 1.95 10.95
C THR A 338 33.89 2.68 10.66
N ARG A 339 34.55 3.16 11.71
CA ARG A 339 35.82 3.85 11.58
C ARG A 339 36.91 2.88 11.11
N GLN A 340 37.57 3.23 10.03
CA GLN A 340 38.71 2.48 9.54
C GLN A 340 39.99 3.00 10.21
N THR A 341 40.80 2.08 10.77
CA THR A 341 42.08 2.40 11.38
C THR A 341 43.19 1.55 10.73
N LEU A 342 44.24 2.19 10.24
CA LEU A 342 45.37 1.49 9.63
C LEU A 342 46.17 0.67 10.66
N THR A 343 46.32 1.22 11.86
CA THR A 343 46.97 0.57 13.02
C THR A 343 46.38 1.11 14.32
N LYS A 344 46.60 0.42 15.45
CA LYS A 344 46.17 0.90 16.77
C LYS A 344 46.69 2.30 17.14
N ASP A 345 47.84 2.70 16.54
CA ASP A 345 48.55 3.92 16.90
C ASP A 345 48.30 5.09 15.92
N THR A 346 47.66 4.87 14.78
CA THR A 346 47.35 5.92 13.80
C THR A 346 45.86 6.02 13.54
N PRO A 347 45.13 6.80 14.36
CA PRO A 347 43.65 6.92 14.23
C PRO A 347 43.19 7.81 13.07
N THR A 348 44.11 8.45 12.36
CA THR A 348 43.81 9.43 11.30
C THR A 348 44.64 9.18 10.06
N TYR A 349 44.04 9.48 8.92
CA TYR A 349 44.68 9.46 7.61
C TYR A 349 45.07 10.90 7.21
N LYS A 350 46.09 11.04 6.39
CA LYS A 350 46.46 12.34 5.80
C LYS A 350 46.00 12.42 4.37
N LEU A 351 45.03 13.31 4.11
CA LEU A 351 44.53 13.60 2.78
C LEU A 351 45.29 14.76 2.17
N ARG A 352 45.86 14.55 0.97
CA ARG A 352 46.55 15.58 0.21
C ARG A 352 45.54 16.29 -0.68
N LEU A 353 45.36 17.58 -0.45
CA LEU A 353 44.52 18.40 -1.32
C LEU A 353 45.38 19.01 -2.43
N TRP A 354 44.96 18.81 -3.68
CA TRP A 354 45.55 19.45 -4.85
C TRP A 354 44.74 20.67 -5.20
N ASN A 355 45.41 21.81 -5.38
CA ASN A 355 44.76 23.00 -5.90
C ASN A 355 44.88 23.00 -7.43
N SER A 356 43.78 23.14 -8.16
CA SER A 356 43.74 23.15 -9.63
C SER A 356 44.44 24.33 -10.29
N GLY A 357 44.97 25.25 -9.47
CA GLY A 357 45.67 26.47 -9.91
C GLY A 357 47.21 26.46 -9.95
N GLY A 358 47.85 25.29 -9.81
CA GLY A 358 49.32 25.18 -9.99
C GLY A 358 50.18 25.77 -8.88
N ALA A 359 49.63 26.17 -7.76
CA ALA A 359 50.37 26.68 -6.62
C ALA A 359 50.93 25.54 -5.76
N THR A 360 52.15 25.73 -5.30
CA THR A 360 53.01 24.74 -4.56
C THR A 360 52.55 24.46 -3.13
N ASP A 361 51.39 24.91 -2.69
CA ASP A 361 50.95 24.73 -1.31
C ASP A 361 50.05 23.46 -1.22
N ILE A 362 50.71 22.37 -0.81
CA ILE A 362 50.06 21.10 -0.52
C ILE A 362 49.65 21.13 0.95
N SER A 363 48.39 21.39 1.24
CA SER A 363 47.89 21.22 2.61
C SER A 363 47.57 19.75 2.87
N LEU A 364 48.19 19.16 3.88
CA LEU A 364 47.80 17.87 4.43
C LEU A 364 46.77 18.09 5.52
N ILE A 365 45.61 17.50 5.34
CA ILE A 365 44.53 17.51 6.36
C ILE A 365 44.48 16.16 7.03
N ASP A 366 44.46 16.15 8.35
CA ASP A 366 44.15 14.94 9.10
C ASP A 366 42.63 14.63 9.00
N VAL A 367 42.34 13.44 8.53
CA VAL A 367 40.97 12.97 8.34
C VAL A 367 40.75 11.60 8.99
N GLU A 368 39.57 11.40 9.51
CA GLU A 368 39.08 10.07 9.84
C GLU A 368 38.38 9.48 8.60
N VAL A 369 38.63 8.20 8.38
CA VAL A 369 38.01 7.42 7.31
C VAL A 369 36.93 6.53 7.91
N TRP A 370 35.74 6.64 7.42
CA TRP A 370 34.61 5.82 7.85
C TRP A 370 34.04 5.09 6.64
N GLU A 371 33.83 3.80 6.77
CA GLU A 371 33.29 2.94 5.72
C GLU A 371 31.94 2.37 6.15
N CYS A 372 30.98 2.37 5.23
CA CYS A 372 29.70 1.72 5.42
C CYS A 372 29.84 0.20 5.31
N GLY A 373 29.43 -0.53 6.34
CA GLY A 373 29.50 -2.00 6.38
C GLY A 373 28.59 -2.71 5.36
N THR A 374 27.71 -1.98 4.68
CA THR A 374 26.76 -2.56 3.71
C THR A 374 27.11 -2.25 2.26
N CYS A 375 27.33 -0.97 1.91
CA CYS A 375 27.59 -0.57 0.53
C CYS A 375 29.05 -0.15 0.28
N HIS A 376 29.89 -0.23 1.31
CA HIS A 376 31.30 0.15 1.28
C HIS A 376 31.58 1.61 0.89
N HIS A 377 30.54 2.48 0.98
CA HIS A 377 30.74 3.91 0.80
C HIS A 377 31.69 4.45 1.86
N ILE A 378 32.67 5.24 1.42
CA ILE A 378 33.71 5.81 2.27
C ILE A 378 33.50 7.30 2.42
N GLU A 379 33.51 7.77 3.68
CA GLU A 379 33.45 9.17 4.05
C GLU A 379 34.72 9.62 4.74
N PHE A 380 35.13 10.84 4.46
CA PHE A 380 36.30 11.48 5.06
C PHE A 380 35.87 12.66 5.94
N PHE A 381 36.12 12.55 7.21
CA PHE A 381 35.82 13.63 8.14
C PHE A 381 37.11 14.31 8.61
N ARG A 382 37.13 15.64 8.50
CA ARG A 382 38.27 16.40 9.02
C ARG A 382 38.31 16.27 10.54
N THR A 383 39.42 15.87 11.07
CA THR A 383 39.62 15.93 12.51
C THR A 383 39.70 17.41 12.92
N SER A 384 38.80 17.83 13.81
CA SER A 384 38.89 19.19 14.37
C SER A 384 40.29 19.40 14.99
N PRO A 385 40.93 20.53 14.76
CA PRO A 385 42.12 20.85 15.55
C PRO A 385 41.72 20.87 17.02
N ARG A 386 42.40 20.10 17.81
CA ARG A 386 42.26 20.10 19.27
C ARG A 386 42.70 21.45 19.85
#